data_3f560d7d96e01eec9b9f590db7519837
#
_entry.id   3f560d7d96e01eec9b9f590db7519837
#
_cell.length_a   1.000
_cell.length_b   1.000
_cell.length_c   1.000
_cell.angle_alpha   90.00
_cell.angle_beta   90.00
_cell.angle_gamma   90.00
#
_symmetry.space_group_name_H-M   'P 1'
#
loop_
_entity.id
_entity.type
_entity.pdbx_description
1 polymer ?
#
loop_
_entity_poly.entity_id
_entity_poly.type
_entity_poly.pdbx_seq_one_letter_code
_entity_poly.pdbx_strand_id
1 'polypeptide(L)'
;MINQVLQATINDPIKNDFVQTCKKYMKEMNIHISFEDFGKLSKWKARKLVKEKVTENAFKYLTEEKNKQKKISKLEYKRLSIQEYLEDGDKNNEVSKVIFKARSLNLDIKLHKKWKYEDKLCIGCGKNEESGEELLRCEGFIDKKDGKIGLKDIQNYSKFFNGSVKEMTELAMDIRKRLRRRENIINGIG
;
A
#
# COMPACT_ATOMS: atom_id res chain seq x y z
N MET A 1 -43.60 -14.89 7.41
CA MET A 1 -43.37 -13.86 8.47
C MET A 1 -42.51 -12.68 7.98
N ILE A 2 -41.32 -12.87 7.46
CA ILE A 2 -40.45 -11.74 7.02
C ILE A 2 -41.10 -10.90 5.90
N ASN A 3 -41.75 -11.51 4.91
CA ASN A 3 -42.44 -10.80 3.82
C ASN A 3 -43.66 -9.99 4.28
N GLN A 4 -44.39 -10.43 5.33
CA GLN A 4 -45.50 -9.67 5.88
C GLN A 4 -45.03 -8.45 6.66
N VAL A 5 -43.93 -8.56 7.40
CA VAL A 5 -43.31 -7.43 8.11
C VAL A 5 -42.73 -6.41 7.12
N LEU A 6 -42.12 -6.86 6.03
CA LEU A 6 -41.63 -6.00 4.95
C LEU A 6 -42.75 -5.25 4.25
N GLN A 7 -43.86 -5.92 3.91
CA GLN A 7 -45.05 -5.31 3.29
C GLN A 7 -45.70 -4.29 4.22
N ALA A 8 -45.84 -4.62 5.51
CA ALA A 8 -46.35 -3.68 6.50
C ALA A 8 -45.44 -2.47 6.70
N THR A 9 -44.12 -2.65 6.57
CA THR A 9 -43.10 -1.57 6.71
C THR A 9 -43.09 -0.65 5.50
N ILE A 10 -43.34 -1.16 4.29
CA ILE A 10 -43.40 -0.37 3.05
C ILE A 10 -44.59 0.59 3.05
N ASN A 11 -45.72 0.20 3.67
CA ASN A 11 -46.94 0.96 3.71
C ASN A 11 -47.07 1.90 4.92
N ASP A 12 -46.13 1.90 5.84
CA ASP A 12 -46.13 2.73 7.04
C ASP A 12 -45.29 4.01 6.80
N PRO A 13 -45.88 5.22 6.83
CA PRO A 13 -45.15 6.47 6.60
C PRO A 13 -43.96 6.71 7.55
N ILE A 14 -44.05 6.25 8.79
CA ILE A 14 -42.99 6.40 9.80
C ILE A 14 -41.82 5.44 9.54
N LYS A 15 -42.11 4.26 9.00
CA LYS A 15 -41.07 3.25 8.65
C LYS A 15 -40.52 3.44 7.23
N ASN A 16 -41.12 4.32 6.44
CA ASN A 16 -40.69 4.62 5.07
C ASN A 16 -39.25 5.19 5.04
N ASP A 17 -38.82 5.91 6.09
CA ASP A 17 -37.48 6.45 6.20
C ASP A 17 -36.41 5.34 6.21
N PHE A 18 -36.63 4.25 6.93
CA PHE A 18 -35.73 3.10 6.89
C PHE A 18 -35.64 2.48 5.50
N VAL A 19 -36.78 2.26 4.82
CA VAL A 19 -36.82 1.69 3.47
C VAL A 19 -36.14 2.62 2.46
N GLN A 20 -36.37 3.93 2.56
CA GLN A 20 -35.74 4.92 1.72
C GLN A 20 -34.22 4.98 1.96
N THR A 21 -33.79 4.91 3.20
CA THR A 21 -32.38 4.85 3.60
C THR A 21 -31.73 3.59 3.03
N CYS A 22 -32.37 2.43 3.14
CA CYS A 22 -31.87 1.20 2.52
C CYS A 22 -31.75 1.30 1.00
N LYS A 23 -32.79 1.82 0.33
CA LYS A 23 -32.76 2.05 -1.13
C LYS A 23 -31.64 3.00 -1.54
N LYS A 24 -31.41 4.07 -0.75
CA LYS A 24 -30.27 4.99 -0.96
C LYS A 24 -28.95 4.27 -0.89
N TYR A 25 -28.68 3.50 0.18
CA TYR A 25 -27.44 2.74 0.31
C TYR A 25 -27.28 1.67 -0.76
N MET A 26 -28.34 0.97 -1.15
CA MET A 26 -28.28 0.01 -2.26
C MET A 26 -27.85 0.70 -3.57
N LYS A 27 -28.37 1.90 -3.84
CA LYS A 27 -27.98 2.70 -5.01
C LYS A 27 -26.52 3.16 -4.92
N GLU A 28 -26.10 3.68 -3.78
CA GLU A 28 -24.71 4.12 -3.54
C GLU A 28 -23.71 2.97 -3.69
N MET A 29 -24.11 1.76 -3.30
CA MET A 29 -23.30 0.54 -3.42
C MET A 29 -23.43 -0.17 -4.79
N ASN A 30 -24.15 0.40 -5.74
CA ASN A 30 -24.42 -0.23 -7.04
C ASN A 30 -25.04 -1.62 -6.92
N ILE A 31 -25.97 -1.81 -5.99
CA ILE A 31 -26.77 -3.03 -5.85
C ILE A 31 -28.01 -2.90 -6.72
N HIS A 32 -27.98 -3.52 -7.89
CA HIS A 32 -29.01 -3.40 -8.95
C HIS A 32 -30.13 -4.45 -8.83
N ILE A 33 -30.61 -4.71 -7.62
CA ILE A 33 -31.82 -5.52 -7.41
C ILE A 33 -32.87 -4.69 -6.69
N SER A 34 -34.15 -5.02 -6.89
CA SER A 34 -35.21 -4.32 -6.17
C SER A 34 -35.10 -4.57 -4.67
N PHE A 35 -35.62 -3.65 -3.85
CA PHE A 35 -35.63 -3.82 -2.41
C PHE A 35 -36.47 -5.06 -2.01
N GLU A 36 -37.54 -5.32 -2.72
CA GLU A 36 -38.41 -6.48 -2.56
C GLU A 36 -37.68 -7.79 -2.86
N ASP A 37 -36.91 -7.84 -3.94
CA ASP A 37 -36.12 -9.01 -4.32
C ASP A 37 -34.92 -9.20 -3.39
N PHE A 38 -34.31 -8.12 -2.90
CA PHE A 38 -33.30 -8.19 -1.86
C PHE A 38 -33.86 -8.84 -0.58
N GLY A 39 -35.10 -8.47 -0.20
CA GLY A 39 -35.78 -9.04 0.94
C GLY A 39 -36.10 -10.53 0.82
N LYS A 40 -36.18 -11.07 -0.41
CA LYS A 40 -36.38 -12.51 -0.67
C LYS A 40 -35.09 -13.32 -0.59
N LEU A 41 -33.92 -12.67 -0.57
CA LEU A 41 -32.65 -13.38 -0.44
C LEU A 41 -32.51 -14.05 0.92
N SER A 42 -31.87 -15.21 0.95
CA SER A 42 -31.45 -15.78 2.23
C SER A 42 -30.43 -14.84 2.89
N LYS A 43 -30.40 -14.83 4.24
CA LYS A 43 -29.46 -14.00 5.02
C LYS A 43 -28.01 -14.13 4.57
N TRP A 44 -27.60 -15.35 4.18
CA TRP A 44 -26.25 -15.60 3.69
C TRP A 44 -25.99 -14.94 2.31
N LYS A 45 -26.93 -15.10 1.34
CA LYS A 45 -26.85 -14.48 0.02
C LYS A 45 -26.84 -12.96 0.10
N ALA A 46 -27.71 -12.37 0.94
CA ALA A 46 -27.76 -10.93 1.15
C ALA A 46 -26.43 -10.41 1.71
N ARG A 47 -25.89 -11.06 2.76
CA ARG A 47 -24.60 -10.70 3.36
C ARG A 47 -23.45 -10.79 2.36
N LYS A 48 -23.40 -11.86 1.57
CA LYS A 48 -22.38 -12.06 0.54
C LYS A 48 -22.42 -10.92 -0.48
N LEU A 49 -23.60 -10.62 -1.04
CA LEU A 49 -23.79 -9.55 -2.00
C LEU A 49 -23.34 -8.18 -1.46
N VAL A 50 -23.79 -7.83 -0.25
CA VAL A 50 -23.40 -6.55 0.37
C VAL A 50 -21.89 -6.50 0.60
N LYS A 51 -21.30 -7.58 1.13
CA LYS A 51 -19.85 -7.64 1.36
C LYS A 51 -19.05 -7.46 0.06
N GLU A 52 -19.46 -8.12 -1.01
CA GLU A 52 -18.81 -7.98 -2.33
C GLU A 52 -18.88 -6.54 -2.82
N LYS A 53 -20.07 -5.90 -2.78
CA LYS A 53 -20.25 -4.52 -3.25
C LYS A 53 -19.53 -3.49 -2.38
N VAL A 54 -19.55 -3.64 -1.08
CA VAL A 54 -18.78 -2.79 -0.16
C VAL A 54 -17.28 -2.90 -0.46
N THR A 55 -16.79 -4.14 -0.68
CA THR A 55 -15.37 -4.37 -0.99
C THR A 55 -14.98 -3.76 -2.33
N GLU A 56 -15.80 -3.93 -3.37
CA GLU A 56 -15.58 -3.31 -4.70
C GLU A 56 -15.50 -1.78 -4.62
N ASN A 57 -16.49 -1.16 -3.95
CA ASN A 57 -16.54 0.30 -3.80
C ASN A 57 -15.38 0.84 -2.96
N ALA A 58 -15.04 0.17 -1.86
CA ALA A 58 -13.89 0.54 -1.03
C ALA A 58 -12.59 0.44 -1.83
N PHE A 59 -12.43 -0.62 -2.63
CA PHE A 59 -11.25 -0.77 -3.48
C PHE A 59 -11.16 0.34 -4.53
N LYS A 60 -12.28 0.66 -5.19
CA LYS A 60 -12.35 1.75 -6.16
C LYS A 60 -12.00 3.09 -5.51
N TYR A 61 -12.63 3.43 -4.40
CA TYR A 61 -12.37 4.65 -3.65
C TYR A 61 -10.90 4.76 -3.23
N LEU A 62 -10.33 3.71 -2.63
CA LEU A 62 -8.92 3.71 -2.22
C LEU A 62 -7.96 3.82 -3.40
N THR A 63 -8.32 3.24 -4.56
CA THR A 63 -7.52 3.37 -5.79
C THR A 63 -7.53 4.81 -6.31
N GLU A 64 -8.70 5.46 -6.31
CA GLU A 64 -8.83 6.86 -6.70
C GLU A 64 -8.07 7.79 -5.75
N GLU A 65 -8.23 7.63 -4.44
CA GLU A 65 -7.50 8.40 -3.42
C GLU A 65 -5.99 8.18 -3.49
N LYS A 66 -5.55 6.93 -3.67
CA LYS A 66 -4.14 6.59 -3.87
C LYS A 66 -3.54 7.37 -5.05
N ASN A 67 -4.26 7.43 -6.18
CA ASN A 67 -3.77 8.09 -7.38
C ASN A 67 -3.60 9.60 -7.22
N LYS A 68 -4.36 10.23 -6.29
CA LYS A 68 -4.19 11.64 -5.93
C LYS A 68 -2.91 11.90 -5.12
N GLN A 69 -2.35 10.88 -4.49
CA GLN A 69 -1.21 11.02 -3.58
C GLN A 69 0.09 10.59 -4.25
N LYS A 70 0.98 11.54 -4.57
CA LYS A 70 2.26 11.29 -5.25
C LYS A 70 3.12 10.19 -4.62
N LYS A 71 3.13 10.08 -3.28
CA LYS A 71 3.98 9.12 -2.56
C LYS A 71 3.52 7.66 -2.70
N ILE A 72 2.22 7.44 -2.81
CA ILE A 72 1.65 6.09 -2.82
C ILE A 72 1.01 5.73 -4.16
N SER A 73 0.99 6.65 -5.13
CA SER A 73 0.40 6.43 -6.46
C SER A 73 1.00 5.22 -7.19
N LYS A 74 2.28 4.94 -6.97
CA LYS A 74 2.99 3.80 -7.58
C LYS A 74 2.67 2.44 -6.95
N LEU A 75 1.96 2.41 -5.81
CA LEU A 75 1.59 1.15 -5.16
C LEU A 75 0.49 0.46 -5.96
N GLU A 76 0.70 -0.80 -6.27
CA GLU A 76 -0.32 -1.64 -6.89
C GLU A 76 -1.00 -2.49 -5.81
N TYR A 77 -2.33 -2.40 -5.75
CA TYR A 77 -3.16 -3.23 -4.88
C TYR A 77 -4.00 -4.15 -5.73
N LYS A 78 -3.88 -5.45 -5.51
CA LYS A 78 -4.72 -6.45 -6.17
C LYS A 78 -6.00 -6.72 -5.40
N ARG A 79 -5.98 -6.50 -4.09
CA ARG A 79 -7.11 -6.74 -3.17
C ARG A 79 -6.95 -5.92 -1.88
N LEU A 80 -8.06 -5.71 -1.18
CA LEU A 80 -8.03 -5.16 0.17
C LEU A 80 -7.64 -6.28 1.15
N SER A 81 -6.37 -6.40 1.42
CA SER A 81 -5.82 -7.34 2.39
C SER A 81 -4.56 -6.75 3.03
N ILE A 82 -4.15 -7.32 4.13
CA ILE A 82 -2.82 -7.04 4.70
C ILE A 82 -1.78 -7.40 3.65
N GLN A 83 -0.78 -6.54 3.51
CA GLN A 83 0.31 -6.80 2.57
C GLN A 83 1.15 -7.98 3.06
N GLU A 84 1.43 -8.94 2.18
CA GLU A 84 2.09 -10.21 2.50
C GLU A 84 3.42 -10.01 3.27
N TYR A 85 4.19 -8.97 2.94
CA TYR A 85 5.44 -8.67 3.66
C TYR A 85 5.23 -8.20 5.11
N LEU A 86 3.99 -7.90 5.53
CA LEU A 86 3.62 -7.58 6.91
C LEU A 86 3.12 -8.82 7.65
N GLU A 87 2.63 -9.84 6.94
CA GLU A 87 2.16 -11.09 7.55
C GLU A 87 3.33 -11.90 8.15
N ASP A 88 4.52 -11.82 7.53
CA ASP A 88 5.76 -12.46 8.01
C ASP A 88 6.52 -11.62 9.08
N GLY A 89 5.87 -10.59 9.61
CA GLY A 89 6.50 -9.53 10.42
C GLY A 89 7.18 -9.98 11.71
N ASP A 90 6.79 -11.11 12.28
CA ASP A 90 7.41 -11.64 13.50
C ASP A 90 8.86 -12.11 13.28
N LYS A 91 9.22 -12.49 12.04
CA LYS A 91 10.54 -13.03 11.73
C LYS A 91 11.55 -11.97 11.30
N ASN A 92 11.09 -10.82 10.76
CA ASN A 92 12.03 -9.82 10.23
C ASN A 92 11.45 -8.38 10.21
N ASN A 93 10.99 -7.91 11.35
CA ASN A 93 10.36 -6.58 11.53
C ASN A 93 11.18 -5.43 10.90
N GLU A 94 12.52 -5.51 10.94
CA GLU A 94 13.39 -4.47 10.36
C GLU A 94 13.34 -4.45 8.82
N VAL A 95 13.23 -5.63 8.19
CA VAL A 95 13.09 -5.73 6.73
C VAL A 95 11.73 -5.20 6.30
N SER A 96 10.66 -5.58 6.99
CA SER A 96 9.31 -5.10 6.73
C SER A 96 9.21 -3.58 6.87
N LYS A 97 9.90 -2.99 7.88
CA LYS A 97 10.00 -1.52 8.02
C LYS A 97 10.68 -0.87 6.82
N VAL A 98 11.76 -1.46 6.31
CA VAL A 98 12.45 -0.94 5.11
C VAL A 98 11.55 -1.02 3.89
N ILE A 99 10.87 -2.15 3.68
CA ILE A 99 9.91 -2.30 2.57
C ILE A 99 8.82 -1.22 2.68
N PHE A 100 8.21 -1.07 3.84
CA PHE A 100 7.18 -0.05 4.07
C PHE A 100 7.69 1.37 3.77
N LYS A 101 8.87 1.74 4.31
CA LYS A 101 9.48 3.06 4.08
C LYS A 101 9.83 3.28 2.62
N ALA A 102 10.32 2.26 1.90
CA ALA A 102 10.63 2.33 0.49
C ALA A 102 9.37 2.56 -0.35
N ARG A 103 8.31 1.78 -0.10
CA ARG A 103 7.02 1.87 -0.80
C ARG A 103 6.30 3.19 -0.55
N SER A 104 6.41 3.74 0.64
CA SER A 104 5.83 5.05 1.01
C SER A 104 6.72 6.24 0.68
N LEU A 105 7.84 6.04 -0.02
CA LEU A 105 8.85 7.06 -0.31
C LEU A 105 9.26 7.82 0.95
N ASN A 106 9.56 7.07 2.02
CA ASN A 106 9.89 7.60 3.35
C ASN A 106 11.20 7.04 3.92
N LEU A 107 12.09 6.53 3.05
CA LEU A 107 13.46 6.20 3.45
C LEU A 107 14.19 7.45 3.96
N ASP A 108 15.18 7.25 4.82
CA ASP A 108 15.99 8.36 5.31
C ASP A 108 17.10 8.71 4.31
N ILE A 109 16.69 9.26 3.17
CA ILE A 109 17.50 9.74 2.06
C ILE A 109 17.05 11.15 1.67
N LYS A 110 17.95 11.94 1.05
CA LYS A 110 17.70 13.36 0.78
C LYS A 110 16.45 13.58 -0.10
N LEU A 111 16.22 12.77 -1.13
CA LEU A 111 15.07 12.93 -2.01
C LEU A 111 13.73 12.69 -1.29
N HIS A 112 13.70 11.78 -0.31
CA HIS A 112 12.48 11.50 0.46
C HIS A 112 12.26 12.47 1.62
N LYS A 113 13.33 13.11 2.11
CA LYS A 113 13.36 14.00 3.27
C LYS A 113 13.81 15.42 2.89
N LYS A 114 13.26 15.96 1.81
CA LYS A 114 13.63 17.27 1.25
C LYS A 114 13.61 18.42 2.26
N TRP A 115 12.74 18.34 3.27
CA TRP A 115 12.66 19.36 4.34
C TRP A 115 13.83 19.33 5.32
N LYS A 116 14.60 18.20 5.34
CA LYS A 116 15.72 18.00 6.28
C LYS A 116 17.05 18.37 5.68
N TYR A 117 17.15 18.43 4.35
CA TYR A 117 18.41 18.62 3.64
C TYR A 117 18.30 19.79 2.67
N GLU A 118 19.33 20.67 2.68
CA GLU A 118 19.40 21.82 1.79
C GLU A 118 19.74 21.42 0.35
N ASP A 119 20.65 20.47 0.20
CA ASP A 119 21.01 19.90 -1.10
C ASP A 119 20.41 18.51 -1.32
N LYS A 120 20.39 18.06 -2.57
CA LYS A 120 19.87 16.76 -2.97
C LYS A 120 20.95 15.76 -3.36
N LEU A 121 22.21 16.19 -3.37
CA LEU A 121 23.33 15.38 -3.87
C LEU A 121 23.57 14.18 -2.96
N CYS A 122 23.90 13.05 -3.57
CA CYS A 122 24.21 11.80 -2.90
C CYS A 122 25.41 11.98 -1.95
N ILE A 123 25.27 11.62 -0.69
CA ILE A 123 26.33 11.71 0.31
C ILE A 123 27.51 10.78 -0.05
N GLY A 124 27.25 9.66 -0.72
CA GLY A 124 28.29 8.69 -1.08
C GLY A 124 29.20 9.15 -2.23
N CYS A 125 28.67 9.81 -3.25
CA CYS A 125 29.43 10.20 -4.44
C CYS A 125 29.46 11.73 -4.70
N GLY A 126 28.56 12.50 -4.13
CA GLY A 126 28.45 13.95 -4.35
C GLY A 126 28.01 14.37 -5.77
N LYS A 127 27.60 13.43 -6.63
CA LYS A 127 27.34 13.69 -8.06
C LYS A 127 25.87 13.69 -8.43
N ASN A 128 25.14 12.62 -8.08
CA ASN A 128 23.77 12.41 -8.47
C ASN A 128 22.79 12.81 -7.36
N GLU A 129 21.50 12.99 -7.67
CA GLU A 129 20.49 13.15 -6.61
C GLU A 129 20.36 11.86 -5.78
N GLU A 130 20.33 11.98 -4.46
CA GLU A 130 20.20 10.85 -3.53
C GLU A 130 18.78 10.29 -3.56
N SER A 131 18.50 9.43 -4.55
CA SER A 131 17.26 8.69 -4.73
C SER A 131 17.38 7.25 -4.19
N GLY A 132 16.28 6.50 -4.22
CA GLY A 132 16.31 5.06 -3.91
C GLY A 132 17.13 4.27 -4.93
N GLU A 133 17.08 4.65 -6.20
CA GLU A 133 17.89 4.09 -7.26
C GLU A 133 19.37 4.41 -7.08
N GLU A 134 19.70 5.67 -6.74
CA GLU A 134 21.07 6.08 -6.49
C GLU A 134 21.65 5.36 -5.26
N LEU A 135 20.86 5.17 -4.21
CA LEU A 135 21.27 4.40 -3.04
C LEU A 135 21.72 2.98 -3.42
N LEU A 136 21.08 2.36 -4.42
CA LEU A 136 21.43 1.03 -4.92
C LEU A 136 22.64 1.02 -5.86
N ARG A 137 22.92 2.11 -6.58
CA ARG A 137 23.94 2.19 -7.62
C ARG A 137 25.24 2.79 -7.11
N CYS A 138 25.17 3.65 -6.11
CA CYS A 138 26.32 4.41 -5.66
C CYS A 138 27.37 3.52 -4.99
N GLU A 139 28.57 3.51 -5.55
CA GLU A 139 29.72 2.77 -5.03
C GLU A 139 30.16 3.24 -3.63
N GLY A 140 29.87 4.50 -3.27
CA GLY A 140 30.16 5.05 -1.95
C GLY A 140 29.42 4.34 -0.80
N PHE A 141 28.34 3.61 -1.11
CA PHE A 141 27.58 2.82 -0.14
C PHE A 141 27.88 1.31 -0.19
N ILE A 142 28.80 0.89 -1.07
CA ILE A 142 29.21 -0.52 -1.18
C ILE A 142 30.39 -0.77 -0.23
N ASP A 143 30.32 -1.83 0.56
CA ASP A 143 31.45 -2.24 1.38
C ASP A 143 32.51 -2.92 0.50
N LYS A 144 33.73 -2.40 0.50
CA LYS A 144 34.84 -2.97 -0.28
C LYS A 144 35.18 -4.40 0.17
N LYS A 145 34.76 -4.79 1.38
CA LYS A 145 34.96 -6.13 1.91
C LYS A 145 33.96 -7.16 1.39
N ASP A 146 32.80 -6.72 0.92
CA ASP A 146 31.73 -7.61 0.44
C ASP A 146 32.04 -8.24 -0.94
N GLY A 147 33.27 -8.05 -1.45
CA GLY A 147 33.67 -8.57 -2.74
C GLY A 147 32.89 -7.92 -3.88
N LYS A 148 33.31 -8.10 -5.12
CA LYS A 148 32.58 -7.65 -6.30
C LYS A 148 31.14 -8.20 -6.29
N ILE A 149 30.22 -7.51 -5.60
CA ILE A 149 28.79 -7.65 -5.92
C ILE A 149 28.73 -7.19 -7.37
N GLY A 150 28.59 -8.16 -8.27
CA GLY A 150 28.66 -7.91 -9.69
C GLY A 150 27.64 -6.82 -10.01
N LEU A 151 28.07 -5.78 -10.69
CA LEU A 151 27.22 -4.74 -11.30
C LEU A 151 26.08 -5.31 -12.18
N LYS A 152 26.04 -6.64 -12.35
CA LYS A 152 25.05 -7.38 -13.14
C LYS A 152 23.66 -7.51 -12.49
N ASP A 153 23.56 -7.37 -11.17
CA ASP A 153 22.30 -7.47 -10.45
C ASP A 153 21.93 -6.14 -9.77
N ILE A 154 22.00 -5.01 -10.53
CA ILE A 154 21.45 -3.76 -10.05
C ILE A 154 19.94 -3.98 -9.88
N GLN A 155 19.58 -4.34 -8.66
CA GLN A 155 18.20 -4.57 -8.30
C GLN A 155 17.44 -3.29 -8.56
N ASN A 156 16.41 -3.40 -9.39
CA ASN A 156 15.62 -2.26 -9.77
C ASN A 156 14.74 -1.84 -8.57
N TYR A 157 14.89 -0.61 -8.10
CA TYR A 157 14.10 -0.06 -6.99
C TYR A 157 12.60 -0.21 -7.21
N SER A 158 12.14 -0.27 -8.47
CA SER A 158 10.73 -0.50 -8.82
C SER A 158 10.17 -1.81 -8.27
N LYS A 159 11.01 -2.80 -7.94
CA LYS A 159 10.59 -4.08 -7.32
C LYS A 159 9.91 -3.89 -5.97
N PHE A 160 10.13 -2.77 -5.27
CA PHE A 160 9.34 -2.46 -4.08
C PHE A 160 7.86 -2.22 -4.37
N PHE A 161 7.51 -1.87 -5.60
CA PHE A 161 6.15 -1.57 -6.00
C PHE A 161 5.44 -2.74 -6.69
N ASN A 162 6.18 -3.52 -7.48
CA ASN A 162 5.63 -4.57 -8.35
C ASN A 162 6.33 -5.93 -8.22
N GLY A 163 7.34 -6.05 -7.36
CA GLY A 163 8.06 -7.31 -7.13
C GLY A 163 7.29 -8.29 -6.23
N SER A 164 7.75 -9.55 -6.22
CA SER A 164 7.34 -10.56 -5.25
C SER A 164 7.86 -10.22 -3.85
N VAL A 165 7.27 -10.84 -2.81
CA VAL A 165 7.73 -10.67 -1.42
C VAL A 165 9.20 -11.03 -1.27
N LYS A 166 9.66 -12.10 -1.92
CA LYS A 166 11.06 -12.52 -1.91
C LYS A 166 11.99 -11.44 -2.48
N GLU A 167 11.66 -10.90 -3.66
CA GLU A 167 12.45 -9.83 -4.29
C GLU A 167 12.46 -8.56 -3.45
N MET A 168 11.32 -8.18 -2.86
CA MET A 168 11.25 -7.04 -1.95
C MET A 168 12.11 -7.25 -0.71
N THR A 169 12.13 -8.47 -0.16
CA THR A 169 12.91 -8.83 1.02
C THR A 169 14.40 -8.76 0.74
N GLU A 170 14.88 -9.35 -0.35
CA GLU A 170 16.27 -9.30 -0.78
C GLU A 170 16.73 -7.85 -1.00
N LEU A 171 15.93 -7.08 -1.71
CA LEU A 171 16.19 -5.66 -1.97
C LEU A 171 16.21 -4.82 -0.68
N ALA A 172 15.32 -5.12 0.27
CA ALA A 172 15.27 -4.43 1.55
C ALA A 172 16.49 -4.72 2.43
N MET A 173 17.01 -5.95 2.38
CA MET A 173 18.25 -6.30 3.08
C MET A 173 19.44 -5.52 2.52
N ASP A 174 19.54 -5.38 1.20
CA ASP A 174 20.60 -4.59 0.57
C ASP A 174 20.48 -3.10 0.90
N ILE A 175 19.28 -2.52 0.77
CA ILE A 175 19.03 -1.12 1.15
C ILE A 175 19.36 -0.86 2.62
N ARG A 176 19.04 -1.79 3.52
CA ARG A 176 19.36 -1.67 4.94
C ARG A 176 20.86 -1.55 5.19
N LYS A 177 21.67 -2.37 4.50
CA LYS A 177 23.14 -2.29 4.60
C LYS A 177 23.65 -0.92 4.12
N ARG A 178 23.12 -0.45 2.98
CA ARG A 178 23.52 0.84 2.40
C ARG A 178 23.08 2.03 3.23
N LEU A 179 21.91 1.98 3.86
CA LEU A 179 21.45 3.02 4.80
C LEU A 179 22.37 3.10 6.04
N ARG A 180 22.81 1.96 6.58
CA ARG A 180 23.80 1.94 7.68
C ARG A 180 25.13 2.55 7.25
N ARG A 181 25.60 2.21 6.04
CA ARG A 181 26.84 2.80 5.50
C ARG A 181 26.70 4.30 5.33
N ARG A 182 25.57 4.75 4.79
CA ARG A 182 25.22 6.15 4.67
C ARG A 182 25.26 6.87 6.04
N GLU A 183 24.67 6.27 7.05
CA GLU A 183 24.66 6.81 8.41
C GLU A 183 26.08 6.92 8.98
N ASN A 184 26.93 5.92 8.75
CA ASN A 184 28.33 5.98 9.14
C ASN A 184 29.08 7.13 8.47
N ILE A 185 28.86 7.36 7.17
CA ILE A 185 29.44 8.49 6.43
C ILE A 185 29.00 9.83 7.07
N ILE A 186 27.71 9.98 7.39
CA ILE A 186 27.20 11.20 8.03
C ILE A 186 27.85 11.43 9.40
N ASN A 187 28.04 10.37 10.16
CA ASN A 187 28.61 10.44 11.51
C ASN A 187 30.15 10.47 11.53
N GLY A 188 30.82 10.50 10.37
CA GLY A 188 32.28 10.47 10.27
C GLY A 188 32.91 9.15 10.70
N ILE A 189 32.14 8.07 10.75
CA ILE A 189 32.59 6.71 11.09
C ILE A 189 32.91 6.01 9.76
N GLY A 190 34.12 6.19 9.27
CA GLY A 190 34.57 5.66 8.01
C GLY A 190 35.74 4.71 8.13
#